data_875231dfc0a599bf2ce0ac7f3c7360ea
#
_entry.id   875231dfc0a599bf2ce0ac7f3c7360ea
#
_cell.length_a   1.000
_cell.length_b   1.000
_cell.length_c   1.000
_cell.angle_alpha   90.00
_cell.angle_beta   90.00
_cell.angle_gamma   90.00
#
_symmetry.space_group_name_H-M   'P 1'
#
loop_
_entity.id
_entity.type
_entity.pdbx_description
1 polymer ?
#
loop_
_entity_poly.entity_id
_entity_poly.type
_entity_poly.pdbx_seq_one_letter_code
_entity_poly.pdbx_strand_id
1 'polypeptide(L)'
;EQRGIKADKDALISFGKMLETEISGLEKQIYEKAGETFNINSPKQLGVILFEKMQLKPPKKTKSGYSTSVDVLEKLREDAPIVDDILNYRQLTKLKSTYADALAEAIAADGRIHCSFNQTITATGRLSCTNPNLQNIPVRTELGRSIRKVFVPEDGYVFVDADYSQIELRIMAAMSGDRNLIDAYRNKTDIHRLTASEVFH
;
A
#
# COMPACT_ATOMS: atom_id res chain seq x y z
N GLU A 1 -21.31 8.36 -0.58
CA GLU A 1 -21.22 8.64 0.85
C GLU A 1 -22.42 8.08 1.61
N GLN A 2 -23.66 8.58 1.38
CA GLN A 2 -24.86 8.16 2.13
C GLN A 2 -25.16 6.66 2.03
N ARG A 3 -24.97 6.04 0.86
CA ARG A 3 -25.21 4.61 0.68
C ARG A 3 -24.12 3.75 1.34
N GLY A 4 -22.88 4.21 1.38
CA GLY A 4 -21.76 3.42 1.84
C GLY A 4 -21.47 2.17 1.00
N ILE A 5 -20.50 1.37 1.42
CA ILE A 5 -20.16 0.08 0.83
C ILE A 5 -20.25 -1.01 1.90
N LYS A 6 -20.94 -2.11 1.60
CA LYS A 6 -21.07 -3.25 2.52
C LYS A 6 -19.73 -3.94 2.71
N ALA A 7 -19.39 -4.24 3.95
CA ALA A 7 -18.16 -4.92 4.32
C ALA A 7 -18.43 -6.08 5.28
N ASP A 8 -17.77 -7.19 5.06
CA ASP A 8 -17.82 -8.38 5.91
C ASP A 8 -16.93 -8.16 7.14
N LYS A 9 -17.55 -7.84 8.27
CA LYS A 9 -16.87 -7.59 9.54
C LYS A 9 -16.12 -8.81 10.06
N ASP A 10 -16.71 -10.00 9.94
CA ASP A 10 -16.10 -11.23 10.46
C ASP A 10 -14.88 -11.61 9.62
N ALA A 11 -14.95 -11.41 8.30
CA ALA A 11 -13.80 -11.60 7.42
C ALA A 11 -12.66 -10.63 7.77
N LEU A 12 -12.94 -9.34 8.07
CA LEU A 12 -11.94 -8.36 8.53
C LEU A 12 -11.30 -8.77 9.85
N ILE A 13 -12.10 -9.16 10.83
CA ILE A 13 -11.60 -9.64 12.14
C ILE A 13 -10.72 -10.88 11.97
N SER A 14 -11.16 -11.84 11.16
CA SER A 14 -10.41 -13.06 10.89
C SER A 14 -9.08 -12.76 10.20
N PHE A 15 -9.09 -11.85 9.23
CA PHE A 15 -7.89 -11.38 8.55
C PHE A 15 -6.93 -10.67 9.52
N GLY A 16 -7.44 -9.82 10.40
CA GLY A 16 -6.66 -9.14 11.44
C GLY A 16 -5.97 -10.13 12.40
N LYS A 17 -6.66 -11.18 12.82
CA LYS A 17 -6.08 -12.25 13.66
C LYS A 17 -4.99 -13.06 12.95
N MET A 18 -5.18 -13.35 11.68
CA MET A 18 -4.15 -14.00 10.86
C MET A 18 -2.88 -13.14 10.79
N LEU A 19 -3.03 -11.85 10.48
CA LEU A 19 -1.90 -10.91 10.44
C LEU A 19 -1.19 -10.81 11.80
N GLU A 20 -1.93 -10.79 12.90
CA GLU A 20 -1.36 -10.73 14.26
C GLU A 20 -0.49 -11.94 14.59
N THR A 21 -0.91 -13.12 14.16
CA THR A 21 -0.13 -14.36 14.31
C THR A 21 1.19 -14.27 13.54
N GLU A 22 1.15 -13.81 12.30
CA GLU A 22 2.36 -13.64 11.47
C GLU A 22 3.28 -12.55 12.03
N ILE A 23 2.72 -11.41 12.45
CA ILE A 23 3.47 -10.30 13.08
C ILE A 23 4.19 -10.80 14.33
N SER A 24 3.51 -11.56 15.19
CA SER A 24 4.10 -12.11 16.42
C SER A 24 5.21 -13.12 16.12
N GLY A 25 5.09 -13.89 15.04
CA GLY A 25 6.13 -14.78 14.56
C GLY A 25 7.38 -14.03 14.10
N LEU A 26 7.19 -13.00 13.28
CA LEU A 26 8.29 -12.13 12.80
C LEU A 26 8.96 -11.38 13.94
N GLU A 27 8.19 -10.88 14.91
CA GLU A 27 8.73 -10.19 16.08
C GLU A 27 9.71 -11.04 16.86
N LYS A 28 9.36 -12.30 17.11
CA LYS A 28 10.25 -13.27 17.77
C LYS A 28 11.53 -13.51 16.96
N GLN A 29 11.41 -13.72 15.65
CA GLN A 29 12.57 -13.93 14.77
C GLN A 29 13.49 -12.71 14.74
N ILE A 30 12.92 -11.49 14.73
CA ILE A 30 13.69 -10.23 14.78
C ILE A 30 14.45 -10.14 16.11
N TYR A 31 13.81 -10.42 17.24
CA TYR A 31 14.46 -10.37 18.56
C TYR A 31 15.55 -11.45 18.70
N GLU A 32 15.31 -12.65 18.20
CA GLU A 32 16.33 -13.71 18.17
C GLU A 32 17.57 -13.29 17.34
N LYS A 33 17.36 -12.72 16.15
CA LYS A 33 18.46 -12.24 15.29
C LYS A 33 19.17 -11.02 15.86
N ALA A 34 18.45 -10.14 16.57
CA ALA A 34 19.00 -8.96 17.22
C ALA A 34 19.72 -9.26 18.55
N GLY A 35 19.41 -10.41 19.18
CA GLY A 35 19.90 -10.80 20.49
C GLY A 35 19.25 -10.06 21.66
N GLU A 36 18.23 -9.24 21.43
CA GLU A 36 17.52 -8.46 22.44
C GLU A 36 16.16 -8.00 21.95
N THR A 37 15.31 -7.61 22.90
CA THR A 37 14.00 -6.99 22.62
C THR A 37 14.12 -5.48 22.49
N PHE A 38 13.42 -4.90 21.55
CA PHE A 38 13.37 -3.46 21.29
C PHE A 38 12.08 -3.09 20.54
N ASN A 39 11.76 -1.80 20.46
CA ASN A 39 10.61 -1.37 19.67
C ASN A 39 10.99 -1.31 18.17
N ILE A 40 10.56 -2.31 17.39
CA ILE A 40 10.83 -2.45 15.95
C ILE A 40 10.26 -1.26 15.15
N ASN A 41 9.16 -0.67 15.64
CA ASN A 41 8.53 0.48 15.02
C ASN A 41 9.23 1.81 15.36
N SER A 42 10.20 1.81 16.30
CA SER A 42 11.00 2.99 16.61
C SER A 42 12.20 3.13 15.68
N PRO A 43 12.26 4.11 14.75
CA PRO A 43 13.42 4.30 13.90
C PRO A 43 14.73 4.48 14.67
N LYS A 44 14.66 5.12 15.85
CA LYS A 44 15.81 5.36 16.71
C LYS A 44 16.36 4.04 17.27
N GLN A 45 15.51 3.20 17.88
CA GLN A 45 15.94 1.93 18.46
C GLN A 45 16.41 0.97 17.37
N LEU A 46 15.66 0.86 16.28
CA LEU A 46 16.05 0.03 15.14
C LEU A 46 17.39 0.48 14.52
N GLY A 47 17.62 1.79 14.42
CA GLY A 47 18.90 2.32 13.96
C GLY A 47 20.07 1.93 14.85
N VAL A 48 19.93 1.93 16.16
CA VAL A 48 20.93 1.45 17.11
C VAL A 48 21.22 -0.05 16.91
N ILE A 49 20.17 -0.86 16.78
CA ILE A 49 20.33 -2.30 16.54
C ILE A 49 21.11 -2.56 15.25
N LEU A 50 20.63 -2.03 14.13
CA LEU A 50 21.20 -2.34 12.83
C LEU A 50 22.62 -1.76 12.64
N PHE A 51 22.84 -0.51 13.02
CA PHE A 51 24.06 0.23 12.66
C PHE A 51 25.12 0.30 13.77
N GLU A 52 24.74 0.20 15.04
CA GLU A 52 25.69 0.25 16.15
C GLU A 52 26.01 -1.14 16.69
N LYS A 53 25.00 -2.01 16.88
CA LYS A 53 25.20 -3.35 17.44
C LYS A 53 25.54 -4.40 16.39
N MET A 54 24.77 -4.45 15.30
CA MET A 54 25.02 -5.38 14.19
C MET A 54 26.08 -4.87 13.21
N GLN A 55 26.52 -3.61 13.35
CA GLN A 55 27.58 -2.99 12.54
C GLN A 55 27.32 -3.01 11.03
N LEU A 56 26.05 -2.99 10.61
CA LEU A 56 25.72 -2.85 9.21
C LEU A 56 26.16 -1.49 8.70
N LYS A 57 26.49 -1.40 7.41
CA LYS A 57 26.98 -0.17 6.80
C LYS A 57 25.92 0.92 6.87
N PRO A 58 26.12 1.99 7.66
CA PRO A 58 25.07 2.98 7.87
C PRO A 58 24.88 3.85 6.63
N PRO A 59 23.62 4.26 6.36
CA PRO A 59 23.36 5.34 5.42
C PRO A 59 23.89 6.66 5.98
N LYS A 60 23.84 7.74 5.18
CA LYS A 60 24.14 9.09 5.71
C LYS A 60 23.32 9.36 6.98
N LYS A 61 24.00 9.74 8.07
CA LYS A 61 23.31 10.22 9.29
C LYS A 61 22.48 11.45 8.96
N THR A 62 21.24 11.42 9.40
CA THR A 62 20.35 12.60 9.41
C THR A 62 20.53 13.37 10.73
N LYS A 63 19.99 14.58 10.81
CA LYS A 63 20.00 15.36 12.07
C LYS A 63 19.36 14.63 13.27
N SER A 64 18.45 13.70 13.00
CA SER A 64 17.70 12.89 13.98
C SER A 64 18.28 11.49 14.22
N GLY A 65 19.41 11.13 13.60
CA GLY A 65 20.03 9.81 13.71
C GLY A 65 20.07 9.05 12.38
N TYR A 66 20.06 7.73 12.45
CA TYR A 66 20.07 6.87 11.26
C TYR A 66 18.68 6.79 10.62
N SER A 67 18.64 6.87 9.30
CA SER A 67 17.40 6.59 8.56
C SER A 67 17.17 5.08 8.49
N THR A 68 15.95 4.66 8.81
CA THR A 68 15.47 3.28 8.64
C THR A 68 14.26 3.25 7.69
N SER A 69 14.24 4.14 6.69
CA SER A 69 13.22 4.13 5.65
C SER A 69 13.29 2.86 4.81
N VAL A 70 12.21 2.53 4.12
CA VAL A 70 12.14 1.36 3.24
C VAL A 70 13.30 1.36 2.24
N ASP A 71 13.57 2.49 1.57
CA ASP A 71 14.66 2.62 0.58
C ASP A 71 16.05 2.35 1.16
N VAL A 72 16.24 2.63 2.45
CA VAL A 72 17.50 2.34 3.15
C VAL A 72 17.58 0.87 3.51
N LEU A 73 16.51 0.30 4.04
CA LEU A 73 16.45 -1.11 4.42
C LEU A 73 16.58 -2.02 3.19
N GLU A 74 15.93 -1.69 2.08
CA GLU A 74 16.03 -2.46 0.84
C GLU A 74 17.50 -2.60 0.34
N LYS A 75 18.33 -1.56 0.53
CA LYS A 75 19.75 -1.61 0.17
C LYS A 75 20.60 -2.50 1.09
N LEU A 76 20.09 -2.81 2.28
CA LEU A 76 20.74 -3.66 3.26
C LEU A 76 20.23 -5.10 3.24
N ARG A 77 19.33 -5.40 2.34
CA ARG A 77 18.61 -6.67 2.26
C ARG A 77 19.54 -7.87 2.03
N GLU A 78 20.57 -7.68 1.20
CA GLU A 78 21.57 -8.70 0.92
C GLU A 78 22.60 -8.85 2.04
N ASP A 79 22.78 -7.80 2.86
CA ASP A 79 23.79 -7.78 3.90
C ASP A 79 23.35 -8.49 5.20
N ALA A 80 22.03 -8.53 5.49
CA ALA A 80 21.54 -9.09 6.74
C ALA A 80 20.10 -9.64 6.64
N PRO A 81 19.89 -10.94 6.97
CA PRO A 81 18.57 -11.57 6.91
C PRO A 81 17.51 -10.95 7.82
N ILE A 82 17.90 -10.24 8.90
CA ILE A 82 16.98 -9.53 9.79
C ILE A 82 16.22 -8.41 9.05
N VAL A 83 16.82 -7.86 8.00
CA VAL A 83 16.23 -6.74 7.24
C VAL A 83 14.94 -7.16 6.53
N ASP A 84 14.92 -8.37 5.97
CA ASP A 84 13.71 -8.93 5.36
C ASP A 84 12.58 -9.08 6.36
N ASP A 85 12.89 -9.60 7.54
CA ASP A 85 11.90 -9.76 8.60
C ASP A 85 11.34 -8.40 9.06
N ILE A 86 12.20 -7.38 9.19
CA ILE A 86 11.78 -6.03 9.58
C ILE A 86 10.90 -5.39 8.50
N LEU A 87 11.24 -5.55 7.23
CA LEU A 87 10.42 -5.04 6.12
C LEU A 87 9.04 -5.71 6.12
N ASN A 88 9.01 -7.04 6.25
CA ASN A 88 7.78 -7.81 6.33
C ASN A 88 6.95 -7.43 7.57
N TYR A 89 7.58 -7.35 8.74
CA TYR A 89 6.93 -6.93 9.98
C TYR A 89 6.25 -5.56 9.83
N ARG A 90 6.96 -4.58 9.28
CA ARG A 90 6.41 -3.24 9.05
C ARG A 90 5.25 -3.23 8.05
N GLN A 91 5.38 -4.02 6.99
CA GLN A 91 4.32 -4.16 6.00
C GLN A 91 3.06 -4.76 6.61
N LEU A 92 3.18 -5.87 7.35
CA LEU A 92 2.06 -6.54 7.99
C LEU A 92 1.43 -5.68 9.08
N THR A 93 2.24 -5.03 9.92
CA THR A 93 1.76 -4.12 10.97
C THR A 93 0.96 -2.96 10.38
N LYS A 94 1.46 -2.36 9.30
CA LYS A 94 0.73 -1.29 8.60
C LYS A 94 -0.57 -1.83 7.99
N LEU A 95 -0.53 -3.00 7.39
CA LEU A 95 -1.69 -3.63 6.79
C LEU A 95 -2.78 -3.92 7.83
N LYS A 96 -2.38 -4.46 9.00
CA LYS A 96 -3.29 -4.73 10.11
C LYS A 96 -3.90 -3.44 10.65
N SER A 97 -3.08 -2.48 11.09
CA SER A 97 -3.57 -1.27 11.75
C SER A 97 -4.38 -0.36 10.82
N THR A 98 -3.89 -0.15 9.58
CA THR A 98 -4.50 0.82 8.66
C THR A 98 -5.75 0.27 7.97
N TYR A 99 -5.80 -1.06 7.76
CA TYR A 99 -6.91 -1.65 7.00
C TYR A 99 -7.72 -2.64 7.83
N ALA A 100 -7.14 -3.71 8.38
CA ALA A 100 -7.95 -4.71 9.07
C ALA A 100 -8.69 -4.13 10.28
N ASP A 101 -7.96 -3.48 11.19
CA ASP A 101 -8.52 -2.93 12.41
C ASP A 101 -9.35 -1.66 12.13
N ALA A 102 -8.78 -0.68 11.41
CA ALA A 102 -9.46 0.58 11.14
C ALA A 102 -10.72 0.43 10.27
N LEU A 103 -10.73 -0.48 9.29
CA LEU A 103 -11.95 -0.73 8.51
C LEU A 103 -13.01 -1.48 9.31
N ALA A 104 -12.62 -2.42 10.19
CA ALA A 104 -13.56 -3.11 11.06
C ALA A 104 -14.27 -2.14 12.04
N GLU A 105 -13.53 -1.14 12.55
CA GLU A 105 -14.08 -0.07 13.40
C GLU A 105 -14.96 0.91 12.60
N ALA A 106 -14.66 1.13 11.31
CA ALA A 106 -15.41 2.04 10.46
C ALA A 106 -16.74 1.48 9.95
N ILE A 107 -17.03 0.19 10.17
CA ILE A 107 -18.31 -0.40 9.80
C ILE A 107 -19.40 0.14 10.73
N ALA A 108 -20.36 0.87 10.14
CA ALA A 108 -21.50 1.43 10.85
C ALA A 108 -22.56 0.36 11.21
N ALA A 109 -23.59 0.76 11.92
CA ALA A 109 -24.65 -0.14 12.39
C ALA A 109 -25.44 -0.82 11.25
N ASP A 110 -25.42 -0.24 10.05
CA ASP A 110 -26.03 -0.80 8.83
C ASP A 110 -25.13 -1.83 8.11
N GLY A 111 -23.95 -2.15 8.67
CA GLY A 111 -22.98 -3.07 8.07
C GLY A 111 -22.14 -2.47 6.93
N ARG A 112 -22.14 -1.15 6.79
CA ARG A 112 -21.48 -0.43 5.70
C ARG A 112 -20.41 0.52 6.20
N ILE A 113 -19.45 0.78 5.34
CA ILE A 113 -18.43 1.81 5.53
C ILE A 113 -18.85 3.05 4.73
N HIS A 114 -18.94 4.18 5.40
CA HIS A 114 -19.28 5.48 4.83
C HIS A 114 -18.07 6.39 4.87
N CYS A 115 -17.41 6.55 3.73
CA CYS A 115 -16.28 7.46 3.60
C CYS A 115 -16.75 8.83 3.08
N SER A 116 -15.89 9.84 3.23
CA SER A 116 -16.11 11.18 2.70
C SER A 116 -15.26 11.41 1.47
N PHE A 117 -15.83 11.99 0.41
CA PHE A 117 -15.11 12.38 -0.79
C PHE A 117 -14.93 13.90 -0.86
N ASN A 118 -13.69 14.37 -0.86
CA ASN A 118 -13.38 15.79 -0.93
C ASN A 118 -13.06 16.17 -2.37
N GLN A 119 -13.75 17.18 -2.89
CA GLN A 119 -13.62 17.61 -4.29
C GLN A 119 -12.59 18.73 -4.49
N THR A 120 -12.18 19.41 -3.42
CA THR A 120 -11.37 20.65 -3.48
C THR A 120 -10.01 20.55 -2.81
N ILE A 121 -9.62 19.38 -2.34
CA ILE A 121 -8.36 19.22 -1.56
C ILE A 121 -7.16 19.04 -2.48
N THR A 122 -7.30 18.33 -3.60
CA THR A 122 -6.17 18.01 -4.47
C THR A 122 -5.94 19.13 -5.50
N ALA A 123 -4.68 19.51 -5.72
CA ALA A 123 -4.32 20.49 -6.74
C ALA A 123 -4.62 20.01 -8.18
N THR A 124 -4.77 18.70 -8.37
CA THR A 124 -5.02 18.09 -9.68
C THR A 124 -6.51 17.97 -10.04
N GLY A 125 -7.42 18.38 -9.16
CA GLY A 125 -8.86 18.20 -9.34
C GLY A 125 -9.37 16.77 -9.13
N ARG A 126 -8.50 15.82 -8.71
CA ARG A 126 -8.94 14.47 -8.34
C ARG A 126 -9.68 14.50 -7.01
N LEU A 127 -10.61 13.55 -6.82
CA LEU A 127 -11.23 13.33 -5.51
C LEU A 127 -10.19 12.79 -4.53
N SER A 128 -10.28 13.19 -3.27
CA SER A 128 -9.62 12.49 -2.17
C SER A 128 -10.67 11.85 -1.26
N CYS A 129 -10.33 10.71 -0.69
CA CYS A 129 -11.21 9.93 0.18
C CYS A 129 -10.66 9.94 1.61
N THR A 130 -11.54 10.19 2.59
CA THR A 130 -11.19 10.22 4.03
C THR A 130 -12.27 9.54 4.86
N ASN A 131 -11.93 9.15 6.08
CA ASN A 131 -12.84 8.65 7.11
C ASN A 131 -13.68 7.41 6.71
N PRO A 132 -13.08 6.30 6.33
CA PRO A 132 -11.67 6.01 6.07
C PRO A 132 -11.24 6.30 4.63
N ASN A 133 -9.91 6.31 4.37
CA ASN A 133 -9.42 6.43 3.01
C ASN A 133 -9.44 5.06 2.29
N LEU A 134 -10.47 4.82 1.49
CA LEU A 134 -10.63 3.58 0.71
C LEU A 134 -9.82 3.57 -0.60
N GLN A 135 -9.29 4.73 -1.05
CA GLN A 135 -8.52 4.82 -2.29
C GLN A 135 -7.11 4.21 -2.17
N ASN A 136 -6.60 4.05 -0.95
CA ASN A 136 -5.24 3.55 -0.69
C ASN A 136 -5.19 2.06 -0.35
N ILE A 137 -6.27 1.31 -0.52
CA ILE A 137 -6.28 -0.13 -0.28
C ILE A 137 -5.30 -0.80 -1.25
N PRO A 138 -4.29 -1.57 -0.76
CA PRO A 138 -3.26 -2.16 -1.60
C PRO A 138 -3.83 -3.10 -2.66
N VAL A 139 -3.23 -3.09 -3.86
CA VAL A 139 -3.64 -3.95 -4.98
C VAL A 139 -2.52 -4.85 -5.48
N ARG A 140 -1.26 -4.51 -5.19
CA ARG A 140 -0.10 -5.19 -5.77
C ARG A 140 0.25 -6.48 -5.04
N THR A 141 0.08 -6.52 -3.72
CA THR A 141 0.39 -7.70 -2.90
C THR A 141 -0.83 -8.61 -2.77
N GLU A 142 -0.61 -9.90 -2.56
CA GLU A 142 -1.69 -10.88 -2.35
C GLU A 142 -2.50 -10.56 -1.09
N LEU A 143 -1.83 -10.22 0.01
CA LEU A 143 -2.48 -9.79 1.25
C LEU A 143 -3.31 -8.52 1.05
N GLY A 144 -2.81 -7.55 0.29
CA GLY A 144 -3.57 -6.35 -0.06
C GLY A 144 -4.81 -6.66 -0.88
N ARG A 145 -4.71 -7.58 -1.85
CA ARG A 145 -5.87 -8.07 -2.60
C ARG A 145 -6.88 -8.81 -1.72
N SER A 146 -6.43 -9.50 -0.68
CA SER A 146 -7.31 -10.20 0.26
C SER A 146 -8.21 -9.23 1.04
N ILE A 147 -7.73 -8.03 1.38
CA ILE A 147 -8.56 -6.98 1.99
C ILE A 147 -9.72 -6.58 1.07
N ARG A 148 -9.53 -6.52 -0.24
CA ARG A 148 -10.59 -6.15 -1.16
C ARG A 148 -11.75 -7.14 -1.19
N LYS A 149 -11.51 -8.40 -0.85
CA LYS A 149 -12.53 -9.45 -0.80
C LYS A 149 -13.53 -9.26 0.34
N VAL A 150 -13.21 -8.43 1.34
CA VAL A 150 -14.13 -8.13 2.45
C VAL A 150 -15.27 -7.19 2.02
N PHE A 151 -15.09 -6.46 0.94
CA PHE A 151 -16.18 -5.68 0.35
C PHE A 151 -17.08 -6.62 -0.46
N VAL A 152 -18.33 -6.69 -0.06
CA VAL A 152 -19.29 -7.62 -0.65
C VAL A 152 -20.50 -6.86 -1.18
N PRO A 153 -21.12 -7.29 -2.28
CA PRO A 153 -22.39 -6.73 -2.70
C PRO A 153 -23.51 -7.19 -1.74
N GLU A 154 -24.65 -6.52 -1.75
CA GLU A 154 -25.84 -7.03 -1.11
C GLU A 154 -26.40 -8.22 -1.89
N ASP A 155 -27.24 -9.00 -1.20
CA ASP A 155 -27.90 -10.14 -1.82
C ASP A 155 -28.74 -9.69 -3.01
N GLY A 156 -28.56 -10.35 -4.15
CA GLY A 156 -29.18 -10.00 -5.41
C GLY A 156 -28.50 -8.84 -6.19
N TYR A 157 -27.39 -8.31 -5.70
CA TYR A 157 -26.59 -7.28 -6.37
C TYR A 157 -25.22 -7.79 -6.76
N VAL A 158 -24.57 -7.08 -7.68
CA VAL A 158 -23.19 -7.32 -8.11
C VAL A 158 -22.44 -6.00 -8.10
N PHE A 159 -21.12 -6.06 -7.94
CA PHE A 159 -20.27 -4.92 -8.23
C PHE A 159 -20.12 -4.76 -9.75
N VAL A 160 -20.23 -3.53 -10.22
CA VAL A 160 -19.88 -3.15 -11.60
C VAL A 160 -18.73 -2.17 -11.49
N ASP A 161 -17.61 -2.53 -12.12
CA ASP A 161 -16.43 -1.67 -12.24
C ASP A 161 -16.29 -1.21 -13.69
N ALA A 162 -16.17 0.10 -13.88
CA ALA A 162 -15.98 0.71 -15.19
C ALA A 162 -14.94 1.83 -15.08
N ASP A 163 -13.85 1.70 -15.82
CA ASP A 163 -12.76 2.66 -15.85
C ASP A 163 -12.41 3.09 -17.27
N TYR A 164 -12.04 4.35 -17.42
CA TYR A 164 -11.54 4.87 -18.67
C TYR A 164 -10.10 4.45 -18.89
N SER A 165 -9.83 3.64 -19.89
CA SER A 165 -8.47 3.22 -20.22
C SER A 165 -7.58 4.40 -20.61
N GLN A 166 -6.60 4.74 -19.76
CA GLN A 166 -5.56 5.75 -20.00
C GLN A 166 -6.11 7.13 -20.40
N ILE A 167 -7.16 7.60 -19.71
CA ILE A 167 -7.89 8.82 -20.12
C ILE A 167 -6.98 10.04 -20.18
N GLU A 168 -6.05 10.22 -19.25
CA GLU A 168 -5.14 11.37 -19.22
C GLU A 168 -4.23 11.41 -20.46
N LEU A 169 -3.70 10.27 -20.89
CA LEU A 169 -2.88 10.17 -22.08
C LEU A 169 -3.69 10.39 -23.38
N ARG A 170 -4.95 9.96 -23.39
CA ARG A 170 -5.86 10.23 -24.51
C ARG A 170 -6.19 11.71 -24.63
N ILE A 171 -6.44 12.37 -23.51
CA ILE A 171 -6.64 13.83 -23.48
C ILE A 171 -5.36 14.54 -23.92
N MET A 172 -4.19 14.12 -23.45
CA MET A 172 -2.90 14.68 -23.87
C MET A 172 -2.69 14.52 -25.37
N ALA A 173 -2.96 13.34 -25.94
CA ALA A 173 -2.88 13.11 -27.38
C ALA A 173 -3.78 14.08 -28.17
N ALA A 174 -5.02 14.26 -27.72
CA ALA A 174 -5.97 15.17 -28.35
C ALA A 174 -5.54 16.66 -28.26
N MET A 175 -5.03 17.08 -27.09
CA MET A 175 -4.63 18.47 -26.85
C MET A 175 -3.30 18.82 -27.54
N SER A 176 -2.32 17.90 -27.56
CA SER A 176 -1.02 18.13 -28.19
C SER A 176 -1.07 18.01 -29.73
N GLY A 177 -2.05 17.26 -30.25
CA GLY A 177 -2.09 16.92 -31.67
C GLY A 177 -0.97 15.95 -32.09
N ASP A 178 -0.32 15.29 -31.14
CA ASP A 178 0.77 14.33 -31.41
C ASP A 178 0.23 13.14 -32.23
N ARG A 179 0.75 13.03 -33.46
CA ARG A 179 0.28 12.00 -34.41
C ARG A 179 0.61 10.59 -33.95
N ASN A 180 1.77 10.37 -33.33
CA ASN A 180 2.18 9.04 -32.86
C ASN A 180 1.25 8.54 -31.75
N LEU A 181 0.93 9.41 -30.77
CA LEU A 181 -0.02 9.11 -29.73
C LEU A 181 -1.43 8.86 -30.27
N ILE A 182 -1.90 9.74 -31.15
CA ILE A 182 -3.24 9.62 -31.75
C ILE A 182 -3.36 8.32 -32.55
N ASP A 183 -2.38 8.00 -33.40
CA ASP A 183 -2.39 6.79 -34.22
C ASP A 183 -2.24 5.53 -33.37
N ALA A 184 -1.43 5.56 -32.30
CA ALA A 184 -1.36 4.43 -31.36
C ALA A 184 -2.72 4.12 -30.74
N TYR A 185 -3.47 5.13 -30.30
CA TYR A 185 -4.82 4.92 -29.74
C TYR A 185 -5.84 4.48 -30.78
N ARG A 186 -5.80 5.02 -32.00
CA ARG A 186 -6.67 4.58 -33.11
C ARG A 186 -6.43 3.12 -33.48
N ASN A 187 -5.18 2.71 -33.49
CA ASN A 187 -4.76 1.35 -33.82
C ASN A 187 -4.80 0.39 -32.61
N LYS A 188 -5.28 0.85 -31.45
CA LYS A 188 -5.33 0.07 -30.18
C LYS A 188 -3.95 -0.48 -29.78
N THR A 189 -2.88 0.23 -30.10
CA THR A 189 -1.52 -0.12 -29.70
C THR A 189 -1.29 0.28 -28.25
N ASP A 190 -0.61 -0.56 -27.48
CA ASP A 190 -0.18 -0.23 -26.11
C ASP A 190 0.93 0.81 -26.17
N ILE A 191 0.62 2.03 -25.67
CA ILE A 191 1.55 3.16 -25.66
C ILE A 191 2.78 2.88 -24.82
N HIS A 192 2.64 2.19 -23.70
CA HIS A 192 3.79 1.86 -22.84
C HIS A 192 4.76 0.93 -23.60
N ARG A 193 4.23 -0.03 -24.32
CA ARG A 193 5.03 -0.92 -25.17
C ARG A 193 5.68 -0.16 -26.33
N LEU A 194 4.95 0.75 -26.98
CA LEU A 194 5.48 1.58 -28.05
C LEU A 194 6.64 2.44 -27.53
N THR A 195 6.43 3.18 -26.45
CA THR A 195 7.45 4.02 -25.84
C THR A 195 8.67 3.20 -25.39
N ALA A 196 8.45 2.05 -24.78
CA ALA A 196 9.54 1.16 -24.37
C ALA A 196 10.35 0.68 -25.59
N SER A 197 9.71 0.33 -26.69
CA SER A 197 10.41 -0.08 -27.91
C SER A 197 11.21 1.05 -28.57
N GLU A 198 10.76 2.31 -28.44
CA GLU A 198 11.48 3.48 -28.94
C GLU A 198 12.66 3.88 -28.07
N VAL A 199 12.57 3.66 -26.75
CA VAL A 199 13.62 4.06 -25.77
C VAL A 199 14.69 2.99 -25.60
N PHE A 200 14.30 1.72 -25.63
CA PHE A 200 15.21 0.61 -25.30
C PHE A 200 15.64 -0.25 -26.50
N HIS A 201 15.05 0.00 -27.71
CA HIS A 201 15.34 -0.71 -28.99
C HIS A 201 15.10 -2.22 -28.93
#